data_9ebacb46310048ea3b19bb87c2fec3b7
#
_entry.id   9ebacb46310048ea3b19bb87c2fec3b7
#
_cell.length_a   1.000
_cell.length_b   1.000
_cell.length_c   1.000
_cell.angle_alpha   90.00
_cell.angle_beta   90.00
_cell.angle_gamma   90.00
#
_symmetry.space_group_name_H-M   'P 1'
#
loop_
_entity.id
_entity.type
_entity.pdbx_description
1 polymer ?
#
loop_
_entity_poly.entity_id
_entity_poly.type
_entity_poly.pdbx_seq_one_letter_code
_entity_poly.pdbx_strand_id
1 'polypeptide(L)'
;QRPEMLRKAYRNSLYILGAYVNGKLVGVIRAVGDGASIVFLQDLLVLPEYQRQGVGTRLMQAALEKFADIYQLALLTEAIDKNIAFYKSLGLVKLEDFGCCAFIRQG
;
A
#
# COMPACT_ATOMS: atom_id res chain seq x y z
N GLN A 1 19.84 0.50 3.35
CA GLN A 1 18.89 0.85 4.33
C GLN A 1 19.28 0.63 5.75
N ARG A 2 18.43 0.94 6.63
CA ARG A 2 18.70 0.94 8.04
C ARG A 2 17.82 -0.08 8.74
N PRO A 3 18.39 -1.24 9.10
CA PRO A 3 17.59 -2.30 9.71
C PRO A 3 16.82 -1.85 10.95
N GLU A 4 17.44 -0.99 11.77
CA GLU A 4 16.75 -0.50 12.96
C GLU A 4 15.57 0.38 12.62
N MET A 5 15.72 1.23 11.61
CA MET A 5 14.64 2.08 11.18
C MET A 5 13.49 1.24 10.65
N LEU A 6 13.79 0.22 9.87
CA LEU A 6 12.76 -0.66 9.34
C LEU A 6 12.05 -1.44 10.44
N ARG A 7 12.80 -1.96 11.42
CA ARG A 7 12.18 -2.66 12.54
C ARG A 7 11.23 -1.76 13.30
N LYS A 8 11.65 -0.53 13.56
CA LYS A 8 10.79 0.43 14.26
C LYS A 8 9.55 0.75 13.44
N ALA A 9 9.74 0.97 12.14
CA ALA A 9 8.62 1.28 11.25
C ALA A 9 7.60 0.15 11.24
N TYR A 10 8.05 -1.09 11.14
CA TYR A 10 7.13 -2.21 11.11
C TYR A 10 6.43 -2.42 12.46
N ARG A 11 7.16 -2.23 13.57
CA ARG A 11 6.52 -2.33 14.90
C ARG A 11 5.44 -1.29 15.11
N ASN A 12 5.60 -0.12 14.50
CA ASN A 12 4.64 0.98 14.67
C ASN A 12 3.61 1.03 13.55
N SER A 13 3.56 0.01 12.71
CA SER A 13 2.57 -0.02 11.64
C SER A 13 1.19 -0.35 12.20
N LEU A 14 0.18 0.23 11.56
CA LEU A 14 -1.21 -0.06 11.91
C LEU A 14 -1.62 -1.44 11.42
N TYR A 15 -1.10 -1.86 10.28
CA TYR A 15 -1.55 -3.07 9.61
C TYR A 15 -0.43 -3.61 8.74
N ILE A 16 -0.18 -4.90 8.84
CA ILE A 16 0.78 -5.59 8.00
C ILE A 16 0.14 -6.91 7.60
N LEU A 17 0.12 -7.18 6.30
CA LEU A 17 -0.40 -8.46 5.80
C LEU A 17 0.63 -9.03 4.84
N GLY A 18 0.99 -10.30 5.05
CA GLY A 18 1.91 -11.01 4.18
C GLY A 18 1.18 -12.00 3.30
N ALA A 19 1.71 -12.20 2.10
CA ALA A 19 1.24 -13.24 1.19
C ALA A 19 2.29 -14.33 1.15
N TYR A 20 1.85 -15.58 1.25
CA TYR A 20 2.75 -16.72 1.33
C TYR A 20 2.41 -17.75 0.27
N VAL A 21 3.45 -18.37 -0.27
CA VAL A 21 3.32 -19.51 -1.18
C VAL A 21 4.22 -20.61 -0.63
N ASN A 22 3.62 -21.75 -0.26
CA ASN A 22 4.35 -22.89 0.32
C ASN A 22 5.26 -22.47 1.47
N GLY A 23 4.72 -21.60 2.35
CA GLY A 23 5.45 -21.15 3.51
C GLY A 23 6.47 -20.05 3.26
N LYS A 24 6.63 -19.63 2.01
CA LYS A 24 7.58 -18.57 1.65
C LYS A 24 6.84 -17.24 1.53
N LEU A 25 7.36 -16.21 2.20
CA LEU A 25 6.79 -14.87 2.10
C LEU A 25 7.11 -14.29 0.72
N VAL A 26 6.08 -14.00 -0.06
CA VAL A 26 6.26 -13.53 -1.44
C VAL A 26 5.73 -12.13 -1.65
N GLY A 27 4.98 -11.59 -0.70
CA GLY A 27 4.48 -10.23 -0.82
C GLY A 27 4.06 -9.68 0.52
N VAL A 28 3.96 -8.36 0.61
CA VAL A 28 3.54 -7.71 1.85
C VAL A 28 2.87 -6.39 1.52
N ILE A 29 1.85 -6.04 2.31
CA ILE A 29 1.29 -4.70 2.30
C ILE A 29 1.34 -4.16 3.72
N ARG A 30 1.68 -2.89 3.84
CA ARG A 30 1.86 -2.23 5.14
C ARG A 30 1.16 -0.89 5.14
N ALA A 31 0.43 -0.61 6.21
CA ALA A 31 -0.33 0.62 6.36
C ALA A 31 0.01 1.30 7.68
N VAL A 32 -0.02 2.62 7.66
CA VAL A 32 0.15 3.44 8.85
C VAL A 32 -1.02 4.43 8.93
N GLY A 33 -1.25 4.98 10.13
CA GLY A 33 -2.34 5.92 10.31
C GLY A 33 -2.96 5.77 11.68
N ASP A 34 -4.07 6.49 11.89
CA ASP A 34 -4.75 6.43 13.18
C ASP A 34 -5.83 5.35 13.24
N GLY A 35 -6.13 4.73 12.10
CA GLY A 35 -7.13 3.67 12.08
C GLY A 35 -8.57 4.14 12.15
N ALA A 36 -8.78 5.44 12.08
CA ALA A 36 -10.12 6.02 12.19
C ALA A 36 -10.38 7.04 11.09
N SER A 37 -9.53 8.05 10.99
CA SER A 37 -9.75 9.10 10.01
C SER A 37 -8.83 8.98 8.80
N ILE A 38 -7.64 8.41 8.98
CA ILE A 38 -6.65 8.36 7.91
C ILE A 38 -5.86 7.07 7.97
N VAL A 39 -5.69 6.47 6.80
CA VAL A 39 -4.79 5.33 6.60
C VAL A 39 -3.95 5.62 5.37
N PHE A 40 -2.65 5.42 5.49
CA PHE A 40 -1.72 5.58 4.39
C PHE A 40 -1.09 4.22 4.10
N LEU A 41 -1.26 3.76 2.87
CA LEU A 41 -0.64 2.51 2.43
C LEU A 41 0.78 2.82 2.02
N GLN A 42 1.72 2.44 2.89
CA GLN A 42 3.12 2.84 2.71
C GLN A 42 3.87 1.90 1.79
N ASP A 43 3.63 0.59 1.93
CA ASP A 43 4.36 -0.40 1.15
C ASP A 43 3.41 -1.40 0.53
N LEU A 44 3.65 -1.70 -0.73
CA LEU A 44 3.08 -2.86 -1.41
C LEU A 44 4.22 -3.48 -2.20
N LEU A 45 4.71 -4.62 -1.73
CA LEU A 45 5.89 -5.26 -2.29
C LEU A 45 5.55 -6.69 -2.66
N VAL A 46 5.96 -7.10 -3.86
CA VAL A 46 5.78 -8.47 -4.33
C VAL A 46 7.10 -8.89 -4.97
N LEU A 47 7.59 -10.08 -4.61
CA LEU A 47 8.81 -10.60 -5.21
C LEU A 47 8.67 -10.67 -6.73
N PRO A 48 9.74 -10.37 -7.48
CA PRO A 48 9.64 -10.30 -8.95
C PRO A 48 9.07 -11.57 -9.57
N GLU A 49 9.44 -12.75 -9.06
CA GLU A 49 8.96 -14.01 -9.65
C GLU A 49 7.48 -14.24 -9.40
N TYR A 50 6.87 -13.51 -8.49
CA TYR A 50 5.45 -13.66 -8.17
C TYR A 50 4.60 -12.49 -8.63
N GLN A 51 5.20 -11.55 -9.36
CA GLN A 51 4.43 -10.44 -9.93
C GLN A 51 3.59 -10.93 -11.09
N ARG A 52 2.53 -10.17 -11.41
CA ARG A 52 1.58 -10.49 -12.47
C ARG A 52 0.81 -11.78 -12.24
N GLN A 53 0.72 -12.20 -10.99
CA GLN A 53 -0.04 -13.39 -10.62
C GLN A 53 -1.17 -13.05 -9.66
N GLY A 54 -1.47 -11.77 -9.50
CA GLY A 54 -2.58 -11.33 -8.67
C GLY A 54 -2.26 -11.16 -7.20
N VAL A 55 -1.01 -11.35 -6.78
CA VAL A 55 -0.64 -11.22 -5.37
C VAL A 55 -0.87 -9.79 -4.89
N GLY A 56 -0.39 -8.80 -5.65
CA GLY A 56 -0.58 -7.39 -5.28
C GLY A 56 -2.05 -7.01 -5.24
N THR A 57 -2.82 -7.49 -6.19
CA THR A 57 -4.26 -7.24 -6.22
C THR A 57 -4.93 -7.77 -4.96
N ARG A 58 -4.60 -9.00 -4.57
CA ARG A 58 -5.21 -9.62 -3.39
C ARG A 58 -4.81 -8.90 -2.11
N LEU A 59 -3.55 -8.49 -2.01
CA LEU A 59 -3.10 -7.72 -0.85
C LEU A 59 -3.83 -6.39 -0.76
N MET A 60 -3.97 -5.70 -1.87
CA MET A 60 -4.68 -4.42 -1.91
C MET A 60 -6.15 -4.61 -1.58
N GLN A 61 -6.79 -5.64 -2.13
CA GLN A 61 -8.21 -5.88 -1.84
C GLN A 61 -8.42 -6.16 -0.37
N ALA A 62 -7.51 -6.92 0.26
CA ALA A 62 -7.61 -7.19 1.69
C ALA A 62 -7.49 -5.91 2.51
N ALA A 63 -6.57 -5.04 2.15
CA ALA A 63 -6.39 -3.77 2.84
C ALA A 63 -7.61 -2.85 2.65
N LEU A 64 -8.11 -2.75 1.43
CA LEU A 64 -9.26 -1.91 1.15
C LEU A 64 -10.50 -2.39 1.90
N GLU A 65 -10.65 -3.70 2.03
CA GLU A 65 -11.75 -4.28 2.80
C GLU A 65 -11.58 -4.03 4.30
N LYS A 66 -10.37 -4.22 4.79
CA LYS A 66 -10.06 -3.99 6.20
C LYS A 66 -10.39 -2.55 6.62
N PHE A 67 -10.11 -1.60 5.75
CA PHE A 67 -10.27 -0.18 6.04
C PHE A 67 -11.45 0.44 5.31
N ALA A 68 -12.49 -0.34 5.05
CA ALA A 68 -13.65 0.15 4.30
C ALA A 68 -14.33 1.35 4.95
N ASP A 69 -14.25 1.47 6.27
CA ASP A 69 -14.94 2.54 7.01
C ASP A 69 -14.04 3.73 7.33
N ILE A 70 -12.82 3.74 6.83
CA ILE A 70 -11.89 4.84 7.08
C ILE A 70 -12.30 6.04 6.24
N TYR A 71 -12.26 7.23 6.84
CA TYR A 71 -12.63 8.46 6.15
C TYR A 71 -11.72 8.71 4.94
N GLN A 72 -10.42 8.55 5.10
CA GLN A 72 -9.47 8.83 4.04
C GLN A 72 -8.38 7.77 3.98
N LEU A 73 -8.23 7.15 2.82
CA LEU A 73 -7.15 6.20 2.57
C LEU A 73 -6.37 6.70 1.37
N ALA A 74 -5.05 6.78 1.50
CA ALA A 74 -4.20 7.35 0.47
C ALA A 74 -2.93 6.54 0.31
N LEU A 75 -2.26 6.72 -0.82
CA LEU A 75 -0.95 6.13 -1.08
C LEU A 75 -0.23 6.99 -2.11
N LEU A 76 1.09 6.80 -2.18
CA LEU A 76 1.91 7.42 -3.21
C LEU A 76 2.49 6.30 -4.08
N THR A 77 2.61 6.57 -5.36
CA THR A 77 3.23 5.63 -6.29
C THR A 77 3.90 6.42 -7.41
N GLU A 78 4.80 5.78 -8.12
CA GLU A 78 5.41 6.41 -9.28
C GLU A 78 4.35 6.65 -10.35
N ALA A 79 4.44 7.80 -11.00
CA ALA A 79 3.44 8.20 -12.01
C ALA A 79 3.75 7.55 -13.35
N ILE A 80 3.71 6.22 -13.40
CA ILE A 80 3.88 5.46 -14.62
C ILE A 80 2.59 4.72 -14.93
N ASP A 81 2.38 4.47 -16.21
CA ASP A 81 1.08 4.01 -16.69
C ASP A 81 0.61 2.72 -16.02
N LYS A 82 1.52 1.76 -15.81
CA LYS A 82 1.09 0.48 -15.23
C LYS A 82 0.64 0.65 -13.78
N ASN A 83 1.29 1.53 -13.01
CA ASN A 83 0.89 1.77 -11.63
C ASN A 83 -0.45 2.50 -11.58
N ILE A 84 -0.61 3.50 -12.43
CA ILE A 84 -1.85 4.25 -12.49
C ILE A 84 -3.00 3.31 -12.85
N ALA A 85 -2.80 2.47 -13.86
CA ALA A 85 -3.84 1.52 -14.28
C ALA A 85 -4.17 0.54 -13.18
N PHE A 86 -3.14 0.05 -12.46
CA PHE A 86 -3.33 -0.90 -11.38
C PHE A 86 -4.24 -0.32 -10.28
N TYR A 87 -3.91 0.88 -9.80
CA TYR A 87 -4.69 1.46 -8.72
C TYR A 87 -6.07 1.89 -9.17
N LYS A 88 -6.21 2.36 -10.41
CA LYS A 88 -7.54 2.68 -10.94
C LYS A 88 -8.40 1.43 -11.04
N SER A 89 -7.82 0.30 -11.39
CA SER A 89 -8.58 -0.95 -11.50
C SER A 89 -9.15 -1.39 -10.16
N LEU A 90 -8.60 -0.88 -9.07
CA LEU A 90 -9.08 -1.19 -7.73
C LEU A 90 -10.08 -0.16 -7.19
N GLY A 91 -10.45 0.80 -8.01
CA GLY A 91 -11.42 1.82 -7.63
C GLY A 91 -10.82 3.06 -7.01
N LEU A 92 -9.50 3.18 -6.99
CA LEU A 92 -8.85 4.37 -6.49
C LEU A 92 -8.77 5.42 -7.60
N VAL A 93 -8.68 6.67 -7.21
CA VAL A 93 -8.60 7.77 -8.18
C VAL A 93 -7.37 8.59 -7.90
N LYS A 94 -6.86 9.23 -8.92
CA LYS A 94 -5.73 10.13 -8.75
C LYS A 94 -6.17 11.36 -7.96
N LEU A 95 -5.27 11.86 -7.13
CA LEU A 95 -5.56 13.00 -6.27
C LEU A 95 -5.96 14.24 -7.09
N GLU A 96 -5.34 14.41 -8.25
CA GLU A 96 -5.67 15.53 -9.14
C GLU A 96 -7.10 15.49 -9.62
N ASP A 97 -7.67 14.30 -9.76
CA ASP A 97 -9.05 14.15 -10.21
C ASP A 97 -10.04 14.62 -9.14
N PHE A 98 -9.58 14.77 -7.90
CA PHE A 98 -10.36 15.37 -6.81
C PHE A 98 -10.07 16.86 -6.65
N GLY A 99 -9.26 17.46 -7.52
CA GLY A 99 -8.89 18.84 -7.37
C GLY A 99 -7.87 19.09 -6.28
N CYS A 100 -7.14 18.06 -5.88
CA CYS A 100 -6.12 18.15 -4.83
C CYS A 100 -4.78 17.76 -5.37
N CYS A 101 -3.73 18.05 -4.61
CA CYS A 101 -2.40 17.58 -4.95
C CYS A 101 -1.64 17.25 -3.66
N ALA A 102 -0.55 16.56 -3.80
CA ALA A 102 0.25 16.13 -2.65
C ALA A 102 1.56 16.93 -2.62
N PHE A 103 2.04 17.18 -1.41
CA PHE A 103 3.34 17.79 -1.20
C PHE A 103 4.20 16.86 -0.39
N ILE A 104 5.49 16.86 -0.67
CA ILE A 104 6.44 16.02 0.04
C ILE A 104 7.68 16.84 0.35
N ARG A 105 8.24 16.61 1.53
CA ARG A 105 9.55 17.14 1.85
C ARG A 105 10.53 15.97 1.78
N GLN A 106 11.51 16.09 0.91
CA GLN A 106 12.50 15.07 0.73
C GLN A 106 13.58 15.24 1.79
N GLY A 107 13.88 14.16 2.51
CA GLY A 107 14.81 14.27 3.61
C GLY A 107 16.04 13.40 3.51
#